data_c81bcbc0e6cc38b49330dfd0950c049d
#
_entry.id   c81bcbc0e6cc38b49330dfd0950c049d
#
_cell.length_a   1.000
_cell.length_b   1.000
_cell.length_c   1.000
_cell.angle_alpha   90.00
_cell.angle_beta   90.00
_cell.angle_gamma   90.00
#
_symmetry.space_group_name_H-M   'P 1'
#
loop_
_entity.id
_entity.type
_entity.pdbx_description
1 polymer ?
#
loop_
_entity_poly.entity_id
_entity_poly.type
_entity_poly.pdbx_seq_one_letter_code
_entity_poly.pdbx_strand_id
1 'polypeptide(L)'
;MASRAKVAKGVAGKQSIREQTAQRRRNQNLILAAGAAVFVLLIGFVVYLNVRGEQPVAGEEVLASQGNNHIDFGSPSPVTYNSTPPTSGPHYGNLVEWGIYDEPQRYEHLVHNMEDGGVIIYYQCPEGCPEMVEQLKEIVQPYISAGRHVVLAPNDPNWSINGGQPLHKDMGARIALTAWTRILKMDEVDEDAIRAFIQRYVGIDHHVPGIG
;
A
#
# COMPACT_ATOMS: atom_id res chain seq x y z
N MET A 1 51.38 -61.88 -31.78
CA MET A 1 51.46 -60.46 -31.28
C MET A 1 50.19 -59.62 -31.55
N ALA A 2 49.36 -59.86 -32.52
CA ALA A 2 48.16 -59.07 -32.90
C ALA A 2 47.00 -59.12 -31.85
N SER A 3 46.87 -60.24 -31.09
CA SER A 3 45.76 -60.38 -30.12
C SER A 3 45.85 -59.45 -28.90
N ARG A 4 47.06 -59.20 -28.38
CA ARG A 4 47.28 -58.28 -27.21
C ARG A 4 47.01 -56.79 -27.54
N ALA A 5 47.28 -56.35 -28.78
CA ALA A 5 47.03 -54.98 -29.24
C ALA A 5 45.53 -54.68 -29.40
N LYS A 6 44.71 -55.63 -29.78
CA LYS A 6 43.24 -55.47 -29.89
C LYS A 6 42.58 -55.35 -28.52
N VAL A 7 43.05 -56.10 -27.53
CA VAL A 7 42.52 -56.06 -26.16
C VAL A 7 42.88 -54.74 -25.51
N ALA A 8 44.11 -54.23 -25.66
CA ALA A 8 44.53 -52.94 -25.12
C ALA A 8 43.74 -51.74 -25.71
N LYS A 9 43.46 -51.73 -27.03
CA LYS A 9 42.60 -50.71 -27.65
C LYS A 9 41.15 -50.77 -27.19
N GLY A 10 40.62 -51.96 -26.94
CA GLY A 10 39.25 -52.10 -26.42
C GLY A 10 39.11 -51.63 -24.94
N VAL A 11 40.13 -51.79 -24.11
CA VAL A 11 40.17 -51.33 -22.72
C VAL A 11 40.28 -49.80 -22.67
N ALA A 12 41.17 -49.20 -23.49
CA ALA A 12 41.35 -47.77 -23.59
C ALA A 12 40.07 -47.06 -24.08
N GLY A 13 39.37 -47.63 -25.07
CA GLY A 13 38.09 -47.10 -25.55
C GLY A 13 36.97 -47.17 -24.50
N LYS A 14 36.90 -48.21 -23.69
CA LYS A 14 35.92 -48.30 -22.59
C LYS A 14 36.21 -47.32 -21.46
N GLN A 15 37.47 -47.04 -21.17
CA GLN A 15 37.86 -46.04 -20.18
C GLN A 15 37.49 -44.63 -20.63
N SER A 16 37.75 -44.24 -21.86
CA SER A 16 37.42 -42.91 -22.39
C SER A 16 35.88 -42.67 -22.41
N ILE A 17 35.07 -43.68 -22.74
CA ILE A 17 33.60 -43.58 -22.69
C ILE A 17 33.11 -43.40 -21.26
N ARG A 18 33.69 -44.09 -20.28
CA ARG A 18 33.34 -43.94 -18.88
C ARG A 18 33.67 -42.55 -18.35
N GLU A 19 34.82 -42.02 -18.71
CA GLU A 19 35.24 -40.68 -18.34
C GLU A 19 34.32 -39.59 -18.95
N GLN A 20 33.99 -39.73 -20.23
CA GLN A 20 33.05 -38.81 -20.88
C GLN A 20 31.65 -38.86 -20.28
N THR A 21 31.17 -40.06 -19.89
CA THR A 21 29.88 -40.22 -19.26
C THR A 21 29.87 -39.63 -17.85
N ALA A 22 30.95 -39.81 -17.09
CA ALA A 22 31.12 -39.19 -15.77
C ALA A 22 31.17 -37.66 -15.86
N GLN A 23 31.89 -37.12 -16.84
CA GLN A 23 31.97 -35.69 -17.09
C GLN A 23 30.60 -35.10 -17.48
N ARG A 24 29.83 -35.77 -18.35
CA ARG A 24 28.46 -35.36 -18.70
C ARG A 24 27.54 -35.33 -17.48
N ARG A 25 27.55 -36.37 -16.67
CA ARG A 25 26.75 -36.43 -15.42
C ARG A 25 27.12 -35.31 -14.45
N ARG A 26 28.42 -35.06 -14.31
CA ARG A 26 28.91 -33.94 -13.45
C ARG A 26 28.40 -32.58 -13.96
N ASN A 27 28.49 -32.34 -15.26
CA ASN A 27 28.01 -31.09 -15.88
C ASN A 27 26.49 -30.96 -15.74
N GLN A 28 25.72 -32.06 -15.98
CA GLN A 28 24.27 -32.05 -15.75
C GLN A 28 23.90 -31.73 -14.30
N ASN A 29 24.59 -32.35 -13.35
CA ASN A 29 24.35 -32.08 -11.93
C ASN A 29 24.69 -30.61 -11.56
N LEU A 30 25.76 -30.05 -12.13
CA LEU A 30 26.11 -28.65 -11.94
C LEU A 30 25.05 -27.71 -12.51
N ILE A 31 24.51 -28.00 -13.72
CA ILE A 31 23.44 -27.22 -14.33
C ILE A 31 22.16 -27.31 -13.48
N LEU A 32 21.80 -28.51 -13.03
CA LEU A 32 20.64 -28.70 -12.16
C LEU A 32 20.80 -27.98 -10.80
N ALA A 33 21.99 -28.04 -10.21
CA ALA A 33 22.28 -27.34 -8.96
C ALA A 33 22.23 -25.81 -9.14
N ALA A 34 22.79 -25.31 -10.23
CA ALA A 34 22.72 -23.88 -10.57
C ALA A 34 21.27 -23.43 -10.81
N GLY A 35 20.48 -24.22 -11.54
CA GLY A 35 19.06 -23.95 -11.76
C GLY A 35 18.24 -23.94 -10.47
N ALA A 36 18.50 -24.90 -9.57
CA ALA A 36 17.87 -24.96 -8.25
C ALA A 36 18.23 -23.74 -7.40
N ALA A 37 19.51 -23.32 -7.40
CA ALA A 37 19.96 -22.14 -6.68
C ALA A 37 19.27 -20.85 -7.17
N VAL A 38 19.18 -20.65 -8.48
CA VAL A 38 18.48 -19.51 -9.08
C VAL A 38 17.00 -19.52 -8.70
N PHE A 39 16.36 -20.69 -8.72
CA PHE A 39 14.94 -20.82 -8.34
C PHE A 39 14.70 -20.45 -6.86
N VAL A 40 15.57 -20.90 -5.95
CA VAL A 40 15.49 -20.54 -4.52
C VAL A 40 15.69 -19.04 -4.33
N LEU A 41 16.65 -18.42 -5.05
CA LEU A 41 16.86 -16.98 -4.99
C LEU A 41 15.65 -16.20 -5.51
N LEU A 42 15.00 -16.64 -6.56
CA LEU A 42 13.78 -16.01 -7.07
C LEU A 42 12.63 -16.11 -6.07
N ILE A 43 12.41 -17.28 -5.47
CA ILE A 43 11.41 -17.43 -4.41
C ILE A 43 11.73 -16.51 -3.22
N GLY A 44 12.98 -16.53 -2.75
CA GLY A 44 13.41 -15.65 -1.66
C GLY A 44 13.22 -14.17 -1.98
N PHE A 45 13.47 -13.77 -3.23
CA PHE A 45 13.24 -12.40 -3.68
C PHE A 45 11.75 -12.04 -3.72
N VAL A 46 10.89 -12.93 -4.21
CA VAL A 46 9.42 -12.71 -4.20
C VAL A 46 8.90 -12.62 -2.78
N VAL A 47 9.34 -13.51 -1.88
CA VAL A 47 8.97 -13.46 -0.45
C VAL A 47 9.46 -12.15 0.19
N TYR A 48 10.70 -11.75 -0.10
CA TYR A 48 11.26 -10.49 0.39
C TYR A 48 10.43 -9.27 -0.06
N LEU A 49 10.04 -9.22 -1.33
CA LEU A 49 9.19 -8.13 -1.84
C LEU A 49 7.80 -8.13 -1.18
N ASN A 50 7.21 -9.32 -0.97
CA ASN A 50 5.90 -9.44 -0.34
C ASN A 50 5.94 -8.99 1.13
N VAL A 51 6.91 -9.49 1.91
CA VAL A 51 7.09 -9.10 3.32
C VAL A 51 7.37 -7.61 3.46
N ARG A 52 8.15 -7.03 2.54
CA ARG A 52 8.45 -5.59 2.55
C ARG A 52 7.22 -4.75 2.25
N GLY A 53 6.32 -5.24 1.38
CA GLY A 53 5.03 -4.60 1.07
C GLY A 53 4.03 -4.66 2.24
N GLU A 54 4.22 -5.57 3.20
CA GLU A 54 3.33 -5.73 4.35
C GLU A 54 3.74 -4.91 5.59
N GLN A 55 4.92 -4.28 5.58
CA GLN A 55 5.36 -3.46 6.69
C GLN A 55 4.55 -2.16 6.76
N PRO A 56 4.13 -1.73 7.96
CA PRO A 56 3.54 -0.42 8.16
C PRO A 56 4.45 0.68 7.62
N VAL A 57 3.85 1.76 7.13
CA VAL A 57 4.61 2.95 6.75
C VAL A 57 5.20 3.58 8.01
N ALA A 58 6.44 4.02 7.94
CA ALA A 58 7.10 4.61 9.11
C ALA A 58 6.30 5.79 9.65
N GLY A 59 5.99 5.78 10.94
CA GLY A 59 5.22 6.83 11.60
C GLY A 59 3.69 6.68 11.52
N GLU A 60 3.17 5.65 10.83
CA GLU A 60 1.73 5.42 10.86
C GLU A 60 1.27 4.88 12.21
N GLU A 61 0.05 5.26 12.58
CA GLU A 61 -0.64 4.77 13.76
C GLU A 61 -1.77 3.83 13.35
N VAL A 62 -1.92 2.74 14.10
CA VAL A 62 -3.02 1.80 13.98
C VAL A 62 -4.05 2.11 15.06
N LEU A 63 -5.27 2.36 14.66
CA LEU A 63 -6.35 2.74 15.55
C LEU A 63 -7.36 1.60 15.69
N ALA A 64 -7.98 1.51 16.86
CA ALA A 64 -9.09 0.59 17.04
C ALA A 64 -10.28 1.02 16.17
N SER A 65 -10.89 0.07 15.48
CA SER A 65 -12.11 0.34 14.71
C SER A 65 -13.25 0.76 15.63
N GLN A 66 -13.96 1.80 15.22
CA GLN A 66 -15.21 2.25 15.86
C GLN A 66 -16.45 1.72 15.13
N GLY A 67 -16.27 0.70 14.30
CA GLY A 67 -17.34 0.09 13.51
C GLY A 67 -17.57 0.79 12.17
N ASN A 68 -18.58 0.33 11.46
CA ASN A 68 -18.95 0.79 10.11
C ASN A 68 -20.48 1.02 9.98
N ASN A 69 -21.14 1.43 11.06
CA ASN A 69 -22.58 1.69 11.02
C ASN A 69 -22.90 2.93 10.20
N HIS A 70 -23.82 2.81 9.26
CA HIS A 70 -24.37 3.96 8.55
C HIS A 70 -25.32 4.77 9.43
N ILE A 71 -25.23 6.09 9.29
CA ILE A 71 -26.12 7.06 9.94
C ILE A 71 -26.86 7.88 8.89
N ASP A 72 -27.97 8.50 9.29
CA ASP A 72 -28.76 9.35 8.40
C ASP A 72 -27.95 10.56 7.92
N PHE A 73 -28.10 10.88 6.63
CA PHE A 73 -27.44 12.02 6.02
C PHE A 73 -27.74 13.33 6.78
N GLY A 74 -26.69 14.07 7.08
CA GLY A 74 -26.75 15.33 7.81
C GLY A 74 -26.76 15.17 9.34
N SER A 75 -26.94 13.96 9.87
CA SER A 75 -26.78 13.69 11.30
C SER A 75 -25.31 13.72 11.71
N PRO A 76 -24.98 14.22 12.90
CA PRO A 76 -23.62 14.10 13.43
C PRO A 76 -23.36 12.64 13.84
N SER A 77 -22.09 12.24 13.86
CA SER A 77 -21.71 10.95 14.42
C SER A 77 -22.19 10.84 15.89
N PRO A 78 -22.85 9.74 16.27
CA PRO A 78 -23.30 9.52 17.64
C PRO A 78 -22.18 9.23 18.62
N VAL A 79 -20.97 9.05 18.12
CA VAL A 79 -19.75 8.83 18.94
C VAL A 79 -18.70 9.87 18.62
N THR A 80 -17.84 10.15 19.59
CA THR A 80 -16.63 10.93 19.34
C THR A 80 -15.63 10.01 18.63
N TYR A 81 -15.16 10.43 17.46
CA TYR A 81 -14.10 9.70 16.75
C TYR A 81 -12.80 9.66 17.59
N ASN A 82 -12.11 8.54 17.50
CA ASN A 82 -10.88 8.28 18.27
C ASN A 82 -9.61 8.86 17.62
N SER A 83 -9.76 9.51 16.47
CA SER A 83 -8.70 10.27 15.81
C SER A 83 -9.25 11.51 15.11
N THR A 84 -8.35 12.41 14.75
CA THR A 84 -8.63 13.56 13.90
C THR A 84 -7.55 13.66 12.82
N PRO A 85 -7.92 13.51 11.53
CA PRO A 85 -9.21 13.09 11.01
C PRO A 85 -9.61 11.68 11.46
N PRO A 86 -10.90 11.31 11.40
CA PRO A 86 -11.36 9.96 11.74
C PRO A 86 -10.87 8.94 10.70
N THR A 87 -10.78 7.67 11.15
CA THR A 87 -10.36 6.56 10.29
C THR A 87 -11.36 5.41 10.24
N SER A 88 -12.41 5.46 11.04
CA SER A 88 -13.53 4.49 11.09
C SER A 88 -14.63 5.05 11.97
N GLY A 89 -15.76 4.36 12.05
CA GLY A 89 -16.88 4.70 12.92
C GLY A 89 -18.14 5.02 12.16
N PRO A 90 -19.20 5.46 12.85
CA PRO A 90 -20.48 5.79 12.22
C PRO A 90 -20.32 6.87 11.15
N HIS A 91 -20.86 6.62 9.96
CA HIS A 91 -20.69 7.47 8.79
C HIS A 91 -21.92 7.41 7.87
N TYR A 92 -21.99 8.27 6.85
CA TYR A 92 -23.09 8.27 5.89
C TYR A 92 -22.99 7.08 4.93
N GLY A 93 -24.13 6.62 4.41
CA GLY A 93 -24.18 5.54 3.43
C GLY A 93 -23.83 5.97 2.00
N ASN A 94 -23.18 7.11 1.82
CA ASN A 94 -22.70 7.59 0.54
C ASN A 94 -21.33 8.27 0.68
N LEU A 95 -20.47 8.01 -0.29
CA LEU A 95 -19.12 8.59 -0.37
C LEU A 95 -19.14 9.93 -1.15
N VAL A 96 -18.01 10.64 -1.14
CA VAL A 96 -17.71 11.68 -2.12
C VAL A 96 -16.98 11.09 -3.32
N GLU A 97 -17.09 11.72 -4.47
CA GLU A 97 -16.34 11.30 -5.67
C GLU A 97 -14.83 11.28 -5.41
N TRP A 98 -14.13 10.36 -6.05
CA TRP A 98 -12.67 10.28 -5.97
C TRP A 98 -12.02 11.44 -6.69
N GLY A 99 -11.15 12.19 -6.03
CA GLY A 99 -10.56 13.36 -6.67
C GLY A 99 -9.93 14.37 -5.73
N ILE A 100 -9.70 15.56 -6.26
CA ILE A 100 -9.11 16.70 -5.55
C ILE A 100 -10.22 17.71 -5.27
N TYR A 101 -10.29 18.15 -4.02
CA TYR A 101 -11.24 19.12 -3.54
C TYR A 101 -10.50 20.38 -3.05
N ASP A 102 -11.02 21.52 -3.43
CA ASP A 102 -10.58 22.82 -2.90
C ASP A 102 -11.40 23.26 -1.67
N GLU A 103 -12.51 22.57 -1.40
CA GLU A 103 -13.39 22.80 -0.25
C GLU A 103 -13.39 21.59 0.70
N PRO A 104 -13.50 21.82 2.02
CA PRO A 104 -13.60 20.74 2.99
C PRO A 104 -14.77 19.79 2.73
N GLN A 105 -14.57 18.51 3.02
CA GLN A 105 -15.59 17.47 2.90
C GLN A 105 -15.93 16.92 4.28
N ARG A 106 -17.22 16.60 4.53
CA ARG A 106 -17.61 16.03 5.82
C ARG A 106 -16.86 14.74 6.10
N TYR A 107 -16.39 14.59 7.34
CA TYR A 107 -15.73 13.38 7.79
C TYR A 107 -16.58 12.13 7.59
N GLU A 108 -17.89 12.24 7.81
CA GLU A 108 -18.82 11.12 7.67
C GLU A 108 -18.91 10.57 6.24
N HIS A 109 -18.68 11.39 5.22
CA HIS A 109 -18.53 10.92 3.84
C HIS A 109 -17.16 10.25 3.63
N LEU A 110 -16.10 10.91 4.10
CA LEU A 110 -14.73 10.45 3.89
C LEU A 110 -14.44 9.14 4.62
N VAL A 111 -15.14 8.87 5.74
CA VAL A 111 -15.09 7.57 6.42
C VAL A 111 -15.69 6.48 5.52
N HIS A 112 -16.79 6.75 4.81
CA HIS A 112 -17.33 5.80 3.82
C HIS A 112 -16.35 5.55 2.66
N ASN A 113 -15.72 6.61 2.14
CA ASN A 113 -14.66 6.42 1.15
C ASN A 113 -13.57 5.46 1.64
N MET A 114 -13.16 5.53 2.92
CA MET A 114 -12.16 4.61 3.46
C MET A 114 -12.68 3.18 3.62
N GLU A 115 -13.98 3.01 3.94
CA GLU A 115 -14.62 1.69 3.97
C GLU A 115 -14.58 1.03 2.58
N ASP A 116 -14.79 1.82 1.51
CA ASP A 116 -14.66 1.40 0.09
C ASP A 116 -13.20 1.31 -0.39
N GLY A 117 -12.26 1.19 0.53
CA GLY A 117 -10.84 1.04 0.20
C GLY A 117 -10.16 2.33 -0.25
N GLY A 118 -10.66 3.47 0.14
CA GLY A 118 -10.08 4.76 -0.16
C GLY A 118 -8.91 5.15 0.76
N VAL A 119 -8.04 5.99 0.21
CA VAL A 119 -7.04 6.74 0.96
C VAL A 119 -7.38 8.22 0.85
N ILE A 120 -7.49 8.88 2.00
CA ILE A 120 -7.79 10.31 2.07
C ILE A 120 -6.53 11.03 2.52
N ILE A 121 -6.15 12.04 1.77
CA ILE A 121 -5.06 12.96 2.11
C ILE A 121 -5.70 14.29 2.51
N TYR A 122 -5.48 14.70 3.74
CA TYR A 122 -5.90 15.99 4.24
C TYR A 122 -4.72 16.95 4.33
N TYR A 123 -4.99 18.21 4.05
CA TYR A 123 -4.06 19.29 4.37
C TYR A 123 -4.72 20.38 5.22
N GLN A 124 -3.99 20.93 6.15
CA GLN A 124 -4.46 21.98 7.07
C GLN A 124 -3.48 23.14 7.05
N CYS A 125 -3.93 24.26 6.49
CA CYS A 125 -3.09 25.43 6.28
C CYS A 125 -3.88 26.72 6.58
N PRO A 126 -4.01 27.09 7.85
CA PRO A 126 -4.78 28.29 8.22
C PRO A 126 -4.20 29.60 7.64
N GLU A 127 -2.90 29.61 7.33
CA GLU A 127 -2.20 30.78 6.77
C GLU A 127 -2.02 30.70 5.25
N GLY A 128 -2.54 29.63 4.62
CA GLY A 128 -2.30 29.32 3.22
C GLY A 128 -0.96 28.58 2.99
N CYS A 129 -0.97 27.62 2.07
CA CYS A 129 0.23 26.84 1.69
C CYS A 129 0.15 26.36 0.24
N PRO A 130 0.08 27.27 -0.72
CA PRO A 130 -0.15 26.89 -2.11
C PRO A 130 0.91 25.94 -2.66
N GLU A 131 2.18 26.11 -2.29
CA GLU A 131 3.26 25.24 -2.73
C GLU A 131 3.11 23.80 -2.22
N MET A 132 2.74 23.63 -0.96
CA MET A 132 2.49 22.31 -0.38
C MET A 132 1.27 21.64 -1.03
N VAL A 133 0.21 22.39 -1.27
CA VAL A 133 -1.00 21.88 -1.91
C VAL A 133 -0.71 21.44 -3.36
N GLU A 134 0.06 22.20 -4.12
CA GLU A 134 0.45 21.82 -5.48
C GLU A 134 1.33 20.54 -5.46
N GLN A 135 2.27 20.41 -4.54
CA GLN A 135 3.05 19.18 -4.40
C GLN A 135 2.14 17.98 -4.10
N LEU A 136 1.18 18.13 -3.17
CA LEU A 136 0.22 17.07 -2.87
C LEU A 136 -0.64 16.71 -4.09
N LYS A 137 -1.10 17.71 -4.87
CA LYS A 137 -1.84 17.49 -6.11
C LYS A 137 -1.01 16.69 -7.12
N GLU A 138 0.26 17.06 -7.32
CA GLU A 138 1.17 16.33 -8.22
C GLU A 138 1.37 14.87 -7.80
N ILE A 139 1.47 14.60 -6.50
CA ILE A 139 1.62 13.24 -5.96
C ILE A 139 0.37 12.40 -6.19
N VAL A 140 -0.83 12.95 -5.94
CA VAL A 140 -2.08 12.17 -5.99
C VAL A 140 -2.68 12.05 -7.40
N GLN A 141 -2.41 13.02 -8.30
CA GLN A 141 -3.01 13.08 -9.63
C GLN A 141 -2.83 11.80 -10.45
N PRO A 142 -1.66 11.12 -10.46
CA PRO A 142 -1.49 9.86 -11.19
C PRO A 142 -2.42 8.75 -10.69
N TYR A 143 -2.68 8.67 -9.39
CA TYR A 143 -3.59 7.68 -8.81
C TYR A 143 -5.04 7.97 -9.21
N ILE A 144 -5.47 9.22 -9.11
CA ILE A 144 -6.82 9.65 -9.49
C ILE A 144 -7.05 9.43 -10.98
N SER A 145 -6.10 9.81 -11.83
CA SER A 145 -6.17 9.60 -13.29
C SER A 145 -6.22 8.12 -13.68
N ALA A 146 -5.67 7.23 -12.84
CA ALA A 146 -5.74 5.78 -13.00
C ALA A 146 -7.01 5.16 -12.38
N GLY A 147 -7.97 5.97 -11.93
CA GLY A 147 -9.21 5.51 -11.32
C GLY A 147 -9.02 4.86 -9.94
N ARG A 148 -7.94 5.21 -9.23
CA ARG A 148 -7.71 4.69 -7.87
C ARG A 148 -8.49 5.51 -6.85
N HIS A 149 -8.89 4.88 -5.77
CA HIS A 149 -9.72 5.42 -4.69
C HIS A 149 -8.91 6.37 -3.80
N VAL A 150 -8.64 7.58 -4.29
CA VAL A 150 -7.88 8.61 -3.59
C VAL A 150 -8.67 9.91 -3.55
N VAL A 151 -8.68 10.56 -2.39
CA VAL A 151 -9.22 11.90 -2.18
C VAL A 151 -8.14 12.79 -1.58
N LEU A 152 -7.98 14.00 -2.12
CA LEU A 152 -7.21 15.09 -1.51
C LEU A 152 -8.19 16.21 -1.16
N ALA A 153 -8.24 16.60 0.11
CA ALA A 153 -9.17 17.65 0.56
C ALA A 153 -8.57 18.50 1.69
N PRO A 154 -8.95 19.79 1.81
CA PRO A 154 -8.58 20.59 2.94
C PRO A 154 -9.27 20.12 4.23
N ASN A 155 -8.57 20.26 5.35
CA ASN A 155 -9.13 20.21 6.69
C ASN A 155 -9.13 21.63 7.27
N ASP A 156 -10.31 22.16 7.59
CA ASP A 156 -10.43 23.47 8.21
C ASP A 156 -11.19 23.34 9.54
N PRO A 157 -10.51 23.54 10.68
CA PRO A 157 -11.14 23.49 12.00
C PRO A 157 -12.26 24.50 12.24
N ASN A 158 -12.35 25.54 11.39
CA ASN A 158 -13.40 26.55 11.47
C ASN A 158 -14.54 26.32 10.46
N TRP A 159 -14.38 25.30 9.60
CA TRP A 159 -15.37 25.03 8.58
C TRP A 159 -16.71 24.59 9.16
N SER A 160 -17.75 25.31 8.77
CA SER A 160 -19.13 25.02 9.20
C SER A 160 -20.09 25.18 8.02
N ILE A 161 -21.24 24.54 8.11
CA ILE A 161 -22.33 24.67 7.13
C ILE A 161 -23.42 25.56 7.74
N ASN A 162 -23.84 26.57 7.01
CA ASN A 162 -24.90 27.53 7.40
C ASN A 162 -24.67 28.20 8.78
N GLY A 163 -23.40 28.45 9.13
CA GLY A 163 -23.05 29.09 10.41
C GLY A 163 -23.28 28.20 11.64
N GLY A 164 -23.35 26.89 11.44
CA GLY A 164 -23.45 25.92 12.53
C GLY A 164 -22.13 25.72 13.28
N GLN A 165 -22.08 24.68 14.10
CA GLN A 165 -20.84 24.28 14.78
C GLN A 165 -19.79 23.81 13.77
N PRO A 166 -18.49 24.01 14.04
CA PRO A 166 -17.42 23.47 13.22
C PRO A 166 -17.56 21.96 13.02
N LEU A 167 -17.39 21.51 11.78
CA LEU A 167 -17.51 20.12 11.38
C LEU A 167 -16.18 19.39 11.34
N HIS A 168 -15.09 20.16 11.32
CA HIS A 168 -13.74 19.62 11.41
C HIS A 168 -13.10 20.01 12.75
N LYS A 169 -12.02 19.35 13.08
CA LYS A 169 -11.17 19.66 14.23
C LYS A 169 -9.73 19.83 13.74
N ASP A 170 -8.94 20.48 14.57
CA ASP A 170 -7.49 20.56 14.33
C ASP A 170 -6.89 19.15 14.32
N MET A 171 -6.19 18.82 13.22
CA MET A 171 -5.53 17.51 13.09
C MET A 171 -4.21 17.44 13.86
N GLY A 172 -3.69 18.55 14.36
CA GLY A 172 -2.39 18.62 15.05
C GLY A 172 -1.20 18.36 14.14
N ALA A 173 -1.37 18.50 12.82
CA ALA A 173 -0.35 18.38 11.80
C ALA A 173 -0.80 19.10 10.53
N ARG A 174 0.13 19.42 9.63
CA ARG A 174 -0.22 20.10 8.37
C ARG A 174 -0.78 19.15 7.32
N ILE A 175 -0.40 17.89 7.38
CA ILE A 175 -0.84 16.83 6.44
C ILE A 175 -1.24 15.61 7.28
N ALA A 176 -2.35 14.98 6.91
CA ALA A 176 -2.76 13.70 7.45
C ALA A 176 -3.24 12.78 6.33
N LEU A 177 -2.73 11.57 6.30
CA LEU A 177 -3.21 10.50 5.42
C LEU A 177 -4.03 9.54 6.27
N THR A 178 -5.20 9.16 5.79
CA THR A 178 -6.05 8.17 6.45
C THR A 178 -6.46 7.07 5.48
N ALA A 179 -6.54 5.87 6.02
CA ALA A 179 -7.21 4.72 5.45
C ALA A 179 -7.99 4.04 6.58
N TRP A 180 -8.76 3.00 6.32
CA TRP A 180 -9.53 2.35 7.37
C TRP A 180 -8.65 1.89 8.54
N THR A 181 -8.89 2.46 9.74
CA THR A 181 -8.12 2.24 10.97
C THR A 181 -6.64 2.64 10.92
N ARG A 182 -6.22 3.42 9.95
CA ARG A 182 -4.83 3.85 9.77
C ARG A 182 -4.74 5.37 9.63
N ILE A 183 -3.74 5.95 10.26
CA ILE A 183 -3.43 7.37 10.12
C ILE A 183 -1.92 7.60 10.10
N LEU A 184 -1.48 8.46 9.20
CA LEU A 184 -0.10 8.96 9.14
C LEU A 184 -0.15 10.48 9.13
N LYS A 185 0.53 11.13 10.06
CA LYS A 185 0.60 12.60 10.17
C LYS A 185 2.00 13.11 9.91
N MET A 186 2.09 14.25 9.24
CA MET A 186 3.36 14.91 8.95
C MET A 186 3.18 16.42 8.79
N ASP A 187 4.24 17.19 8.96
CA ASP A 187 4.21 18.66 8.81
C ASP A 187 4.84 19.12 7.49
N GLU A 188 5.61 18.27 6.84
CA GLU A 188 6.23 18.54 5.53
C GLU A 188 5.86 17.42 4.55
N VAL A 189 5.91 17.72 3.25
CA VAL A 189 5.63 16.73 2.21
C VAL A 189 6.76 15.71 2.15
N ASP A 190 6.47 14.48 2.50
CA ASP A 190 7.32 13.30 2.24
C ASP A 190 6.66 12.47 1.13
N GLU A 191 7.08 12.69 -0.09
CA GLU A 191 6.51 12.04 -1.27
C GLU A 191 6.61 10.52 -1.19
N ASP A 192 7.74 9.99 -0.71
CA ASP A 192 7.96 8.53 -0.61
C ASP A 192 7.01 7.91 0.42
N ALA A 193 6.83 8.54 1.58
CA ALA A 193 5.91 8.10 2.61
C ALA A 193 4.44 8.18 2.13
N ILE A 194 4.06 9.28 1.46
CA ILE A 194 2.71 9.45 0.90
C ILE A 194 2.41 8.36 -0.13
N ARG A 195 3.33 8.13 -1.09
CA ARG A 195 3.17 7.09 -2.11
C ARG A 195 3.12 5.70 -1.50
N ALA A 196 3.97 5.42 -0.51
CA ALA A 196 3.97 4.14 0.20
C ALA A 196 2.63 3.89 0.91
N PHE A 197 2.07 4.90 1.59
CA PHE A 197 0.78 4.81 2.26
C PHE A 197 -0.37 4.57 1.27
N ILE A 198 -0.42 5.34 0.17
CA ILE A 198 -1.43 5.14 -0.88
C ILE A 198 -1.34 3.71 -1.44
N GLN A 199 -0.14 3.27 -1.85
CA GLN A 199 0.07 1.95 -2.45
C GLN A 199 -0.30 0.81 -1.49
N ARG A 200 -0.09 1.02 -0.20
CA ARG A 200 -0.36 0.03 0.85
C ARG A 200 -1.85 -0.19 1.06
N TYR A 201 -2.65 0.87 1.06
CA TYR A 201 -4.04 0.80 1.55
C TYR A 201 -5.10 0.98 0.48
N VAL A 202 -4.78 1.60 -0.66
CA VAL A 202 -5.77 1.89 -1.70
C VAL A 202 -6.34 0.61 -2.32
N GLY A 203 -7.67 0.48 -2.31
CA GLY A 203 -8.39 -0.66 -2.89
C GLY A 203 -8.61 -1.83 -1.93
N ILE A 204 -8.32 -1.66 -0.63
CA ILE A 204 -8.66 -2.65 0.40
C ILE A 204 -10.07 -2.33 0.90
N ASP A 205 -11.04 -3.08 0.42
CA ASP A 205 -12.46 -2.95 0.80
C ASP A 205 -12.69 -3.57 2.19
N HIS A 206 -13.36 -2.83 3.06
CA HIS A 206 -13.65 -3.21 4.45
C HIS A 206 -15.12 -3.62 4.70
N HIS A 207 -15.94 -3.69 3.65
CA HIS A 207 -17.32 -4.21 3.74
C HIS A 207 -17.37 -5.72 3.95
N VAL A 208 -16.31 -6.45 3.58
CA VAL A 208 -16.28 -7.90 3.67
C VAL A 208 -15.74 -8.32 5.04
N PRO A 209 -16.52 -9.02 5.88
CA PRO A 209 -16.05 -9.52 7.16
C PRO A 209 -14.81 -10.41 6.99
N GLY A 210 -13.70 -10.06 7.62
CA GLY A 210 -12.47 -10.87 7.67
C GLY A 210 -11.37 -10.47 6.70
N ILE A 211 -11.51 -9.37 5.95
CA ILE A 211 -10.42 -8.76 5.18
C ILE A 211 -10.09 -7.43 5.86
N GLY A 212 -9.15 -7.44 6.79
CA GLY A 212 -8.68 -6.24 7.51
C GLY A 212 -7.46 -6.59 8.32
#